data_174ae72178ae1121de14a0c06d6e90a2
#
_entry.id   174ae72178ae1121de14a0c06d6e90a2
#
_cell.length_a   1.000
_cell.length_b   1.000
_cell.length_c   1.000
_cell.angle_alpha   90.00
_cell.angle_beta   90.00
_cell.angle_gamma   90.00
#
_symmetry.space_group_name_H-M   'P 1'
#
loop_
_entity.id
_entity.type
_entity.pdbx_description
1 polymer ?
#
loop_
_entity_poly.entity_id
_entity_poly.type
_entity_poly.pdbx_seq_one_letter_code
_entity_poly.pdbx_strand_id
1 'polypeptide(L)' 'MDNAAALAQLRALTARVEALVERTQRLTDENRSLRHQQEQLIGERAQLLTKNEQARSRVEAMIVRLKSLEQHT' A
#
# COMPACT_ATOMS: atom_id res chain seq x y z
N MET A 1 53.25 -6.50 13.00
CA MET A 1 51.87 -6.38 12.57
C MET A 1 51.31 -7.77 12.33
N ASP A 2 50.15 -8.02 12.87
CA ASP A 2 49.51 -9.35 12.71
C ASP A 2 48.65 -9.37 11.48
N ASN A 3 49.18 -9.94 10.39
CA ASN A 3 48.48 -10.09 9.13
C ASN A 3 47.23 -11.00 9.23
N ALA A 4 47.26 -11.95 10.13
CA ALA A 4 46.12 -12.84 10.36
C ALA A 4 44.93 -12.10 10.97
N ALA A 5 45.20 -11.19 11.92
CA ALA A 5 44.16 -10.36 12.50
C ALA A 5 43.55 -9.37 11.48
N ALA A 6 44.42 -8.76 10.65
CA ALA A 6 44.00 -7.84 9.62
C ALA A 6 43.11 -8.59 8.57
N LEU A 7 43.51 -9.80 8.17
CA LEU A 7 42.75 -10.61 7.24
C LEU A 7 41.41 -11.02 7.84
N ALA A 8 41.37 -11.39 9.10
CA ALA A 8 40.14 -11.74 9.79
C ALA A 8 39.17 -10.56 9.84
N GLN A 9 39.68 -9.35 10.11
CA GLN A 9 38.87 -8.13 10.09
C GLN A 9 38.31 -7.81 8.70
N LEU A 10 39.14 -7.99 7.66
CA LEU A 10 38.66 -7.80 6.26
C LEU A 10 37.58 -8.78 5.91
N ARG A 11 37.72 -10.06 6.29
CA ARG A 11 36.68 -11.07 6.05
C ARG A 11 35.40 -10.75 6.80
N ALA A 12 35.51 -10.30 8.04
CA ALA A 12 34.34 -9.88 8.82
C ALA A 12 33.63 -8.69 8.17
N LEU A 13 34.39 -7.72 7.68
CA LEU A 13 33.86 -6.55 6.99
C LEU A 13 33.16 -6.96 5.69
N THR A 14 33.79 -7.82 4.91
CA THR A 14 33.19 -8.35 3.68
C THR A 14 31.86 -9.05 3.95
N ALA A 15 31.80 -9.89 4.98
CA ALA A 15 30.56 -10.55 5.39
C ALA A 15 29.46 -9.55 5.78
N ARG A 16 29.81 -8.48 6.47
CA ARG A 16 28.85 -7.42 6.82
C ARG A 16 28.34 -6.69 5.58
N VAL A 17 29.22 -6.39 4.64
CA VAL A 17 28.83 -5.73 3.38
C VAL A 17 27.88 -6.64 2.60
N GLU A 18 28.20 -7.91 2.48
CA GLU A 18 27.33 -8.89 1.79
C GLU A 18 25.96 -8.98 2.44
N ALA A 19 25.91 -9.03 3.78
CA ALA A 19 24.66 -9.04 4.52
C ALA A 19 23.84 -7.76 4.29
N LEU A 20 24.50 -6.60 4.24
CA LEU A 20 23.84 -5.34 3.94
C LEU A 20 23.27 -5.29 2.51
N VAL A 21 24.03 -5.81 1.55
CA VAL A 21 23.56 -5.90 0.15
C VAL A 21 22.31 -6.77 0.07
N GLU A 22 22.31 -7.94 0.69
CA GLU A 22 21.15 -8.83 0.72
C GLU A 22 19.94 -8.18 1.37
N ARG A 23 20.17 -7.51 2.49
CA ARG A 23 19.10 -6.79 3.19
C ARG A 23 18.53 -5.66 2.35
N THR A 24 19.40 -4.92 1.67
CA THR A 24 19.00 -3.83 0.78
C THR A 24 18.14 -4.35 -0.37
N GLN A 25 18.51 -5.49 -0.96
CA GLN A 25 17.73 -6.12 -2.02
C GLN A 25 16.35 -6.53 -1.53
N ARG A 26 16.27 -7.16 -0.35
CA ARG A 26 14.97 -7.53 0.24
C ARG A 26 14.11 -6.33 0.52
N LEU A 27 14.69 -5.26 1.07
CA LEU A 27 13.95 -4.02 1.33
C LEU A 27 13.46 -3.37 0.04
N THR A 28 14.24 -3.42 -1.02
CA THR A 28 13.85 -2.91 -2.34
C THR A 28 12.65 -3.69 -2.88
N ASP A 29 12.71 -5.02 -2.79
CA ASP A 29 11.62 -5.89 -3.26
C ASP A 29 10.35 -5.69 -2.44
N GLU A 30 10.47 -5.61 -1.11
CA GLU A 30 9.35 -5.32 -0.22
C GLU A 30 8.74 -3.95 -0.52
N ASN A 31 9.59 -2.95 -0.77
CA ASN A 31 9.13 -1.62 -1.11
C ASN A 31 8.30 -1.61 -2.39
N ARG A 32 8.74 -2.32 -3.43
CA ARG A 32 8.00 -2.47 -4.68
C ARG A 32 6.66 -3.16 -4.45
N SER A 33 6.66 -4.23 -3.67
CA SER A 33 5.45 -4.97 -3.35
C SER A 33 4.44 -4.10 -2.59
N LEU A 34 4.91 -3.35 -1.59
CA LEU A 34 4.06 -2.46 -0.81
C LEU A 34 3.49 -1.32 -1.65
N ARG A 35 4.28 -0.76 -2.56
CA ARG A 35 3.81 0.27 -3.48
C ARG A 35 2.72 -0.26 -4.40
N HIS A 36 2.90 -1.48 -4.90
CA HIS A 36 1.89 -2.12 -5.75
C HIS A 36 0.58 -2.35 -4.98
N GLN A 37 0.67 -2.85 -3.75
CA GLN A 37 -0.49 -3.02 -2.87
C GLN A 37 -1.17 -1.68 -2.59
N GLN A 38 -0.39 -0.64 -2.36
CA GLN A 38 -0.92 0.71 -2.12
C GLN A 38 -1.70 1.21 -3.34
N GLU A 39 -1.18 1.02 -4.54
CA GLU A 39 -1.87 1.41 -5.78
C GLU A 39 -3.19 0.66 -5.93
N GLN A 40 -3.20 -0.63 -5.62
CA GLN A 40 -4.43 -1.44 -5.66
C GLN A 40 -5.46 -0.92 -4.65
N LEU A 41 -5.03 -0.61 -3.42
CA LEU A 41 -5.91 -0.08 -2.39
C LEU A 41 -6.48 1.28 -2.75
N ILE A 42 -5.67 2.14 -3.36
CA ILE A 42 -6.12 3.45 -3.86
C ILE A 42 -7.20 3.26 -4.93
N GLY A 43 -6.99 2.33 -5.86
CA GLY A 43 -7.97 1.99 -6.89
C GLY A 43 -9.28 1.45 -6.32
N GLU A 44 -9.19 0.52 -5.38
CA GLU A 44 -10.36 -0.05 -4.70
C GLU A 44 -11.13 1.02 -3.93
N ARG A 45 -10.42 1.88 -3.23
CA ARG A 45 -11.03 2.99 -2.50
C ARG A 45 -11.79 3.92 -3.43
N ALA A 46 -11.19 4.27 -4.57
CA ALA A 46 -11.82 5.12 -5.57
C ALA A 46 -13.12 4.50 -6.09
N GLN A 47 -13.10 3.20 -6.37
CA GLN A 47 -14.30 2.47 -6.80
C GLN A 47 -15.39 2.45 -5.73
N LEU A 48 -14.99 2.21 -4.48
CA LEU A 48 -15.93 2.19 -3.36
C LEU A 48 -16.55 3.56 -3.12
N LEU A 49 -15.78 4.64 -3.25
CA LEU A 49 -16.28 6.01 -3.13
C LEU A 49 -17.31 6.30 -4.23
N THR A 50 -17.03 5.91 -5.47
CA THR A 50 -17.97 6.08 -6.59
C THR A 50 -19.26 5.30 -6.34
N LYS A 51 -19.17 4.05 -5.93
CA LYS A 51 -20.35 3.22 -5.62
C LYS A 51 -21.15 3.79 -4.45
N ASN A 52 -20.46 4.28 -3.45
CA ASN A 52 -21.11 4.91 -2.29
C ASN A 52 -21.90 6.15 -2.71
N GLU A 53 -21.31 7.01 -3.54
CA GLU A 53 -21.99 8.20 -4.06
C GLU A 53 -23.20 7.86 -4.91
N GLN A 54 -23.08 6.85 -5.76
CA GLN A 54 -24.20 6.37 -6.58
C GLN A 54 -25.34 5.85 -5.70
N ALA A 55 -25.00 5.07 -4.68
CA ALA A 55 -26.01 4.55 -3.75
C ALA A 55 -26.69 5.68 -2.97
N ARG A 56 -25.94 6.66 -2.52
CA ARG A 56 -26.49 7.83 -1.82
C ARG A 56 -27.42 8.64 -2.71
N SER A 57 -27.02 8.90 -3.95
CA SER A 57 -27.88 9.60 -4.93
C SER A 57 -29.18 8.87 -5.17
N ARG A 58 -29.14 7.54 -5.28
CA ARG A 58 -30.34 6.73 -5.46
C ARG A 58 -31.28 6.82 -4.26
N VAL A 59 -30.71 6.73 -3.06
CA VAL A 59 -31.49 6.84 -1.82
C VAL A 59 -32.12 8.24 -1.71
N GLU A 60 -31.36 9.27 -1.98
CA GLU A 60 -31.88 10.66 -1.97
C GLU A 60 -33.00 10.86 -2.99
N ALA A 61 -32.86 10.30 -4.20
CA ALA A 61 -33.90 10.34 -5.21
C ALA A 61 -35.18 9.61 -4.76
N MET A 62 -35.01 8.44 -4.12
CA MET A 62 -36.14 7.70 -3.56
C MET A 62 -36.86 8.49 -2.46
N ILE A 63 -36.12 9.16 -1.58
CA ILE A 63 -36.69 9.98 -0.52
C ILE A 63 -37.51 11.14 -1.12
N VAL A 64 -36.98 11.81 -2.13
CA VAL A 64 -37.69 12.89 -2.82
C VAL A 64 -38.99 12.38 -3.45
N ARG A 65 -38.95 11.23 -4.11
CA ARG A 65 -40.14 10.62 -4.73
C ARG A 65 -41.20 10.24 -3.70
N LEU A 66 -40.77 9.67 -2.58
CA LEU A 66 -41.69 9.29 -1.48
C LEU A 66 -42.37 10.53 -0.89
N LYS A 67 -41.62 11.60 -0.66
CA LYS A 67 -42.17 12.86 -0.16
C LYS A 67 -43.17 13.47 -1.15
N SER A 68 -42.87 13.41 -2.45
CA SER A 68 -43.76 13.88 -3.49
C SER A 68 -45.07 13.09 -3.50
N LEU A 69 -45.02 11.75 -3.37
CA LEU A 69 -46.19 10.91 -3.29
C LEU A 69 -47.06 11.22 -2.06
N GLU A 70 -46.46 11.44 -0.91
CA GLU A 70 -47.15 11.84 0.32
C GLU A 70 -47.93 13.14 0.14
N GLN A 71 -47.34 14.11 -0.56
CA GLN A 71 -47.93 15.41 -0.78
C GLN A 71 -49.17 15.33 -1.72
N HIS A 72 -49.26 14.33 -2.55
CA HIS A 72 -50.33 14.15 -3.54
C HIS A 72 -51.45 13.19 -3.08
N THR A 73 -51.30 12.62 -1.92
CA THR A 73 -52.36 11.81 -1.32
C THR A 73 -53.19 12.62 -0.35
#